data_356b7b27790b24c5c950ef5ab702383a
#
_entry.id   356b7b27790b24c5c950ef5ab702383a
#
_cell.length_a   1.000
_cell.length_b   1.000
_cell.length_c   1.000
_cell.angle_alpha   90.00
_cell.angle_beta   90.00
_cell.angle_gamma   90.00
#
_symmetry.space_group_name_H-M   'P 1'
#
loop_
_entity.id
_entity.type
_entity.pdbx_description
1 polymer ?
#
loop_
_entity_poly.entity_id
_entity_poly.type
_entity_poly.pdbx_seq_one_letter_code
_entity_poly.pdbx_strand_id
1 'polypeptide(L)'
;MTFRGFIAVDVAGGPVLNAFAADLRRASPSLKVVDTDQLHLTVKFLGDTEEGLVPEIVTTIREATADLRPFEARVRGTGAFPSLGRMNVIWVGVDGAEPIARITDSLEASLEALGFPRERRPWKAHVTLARVKGRQDLDRVRRILEVHASEEFGTHTVDAVHLKKSVLTPQGAVYSVVETVRLGQ
;
A
#
# COMPACT_ATOMS: atom_id res chain seq x y z
N MET A 1 -17.68 17.75 4.70
CA MET A 1 -17.43 16.46 5.40
C MET A 1 -15.97 16.08 5.22
N THR A 2 -15.42 15.27 6.15
CA THR A 2 -14.02 14.78 6.08
C THR A 2 -14.01 13.25 5.98
N PHE A 3 -12.98 12.71 5.35
CA PHE A 3 -12.70 11.27 5.31
C PHE A 3 -11.19 11.02 5.50
N ARG A 4 -10.83 9.80 5.88
CA ARG A 4 -9.42 9.41 5.99
C ARG A 4 -8.89 9.02 4.62
N GLY A 5 -8.16 9.95 3.97
CA GLY A 5 -7.67 9.85 2.60
C GLY A 5 -6.25 9.28 2.49
N PHE A 6 -5.97 8.65 1.36
CA PHE A 6 -4.62 8.26 0.94
C PHE A 6 -4.56 8.06 -0.57
N ILE A 7 -3.36 8.21 -1.14
CA ILE A 7 -3.08 7.98 -2.55
C ILE A 7 -2.41 6.61 -2.67
N ALA A 8 -2.86 5.78 -3.60
CA ALA A 8 -2.36 4.41 -3.75
C ALA A 8 -2.49 3.89 -5.18
N VAL A 9 -1.73 2.84 -5.45
CA VAL A 9 -1.88 1.96 -6.61
C VAL A 9 -2.47 0.64 -6.14
N ASP A 10 -3.52 0.15 -6.78
CA ASP A 10 -4.07 -1.15 -6.47
C ASP A 10 -3.13 -2.26 -6.97
N VAL A 11 -3.01 -3.34 -6.21
CA VAL A 11 -2.19 -4.49 -6.55
C VAL A 11 -3.06 -5.74 -6.51
N ALA A 12 -3.15 -6.44 -7.64
CA ALA A 12 -3.90 -7.70 -7.68
C ALA A 12 -3.18 -8.79 -6.86
N GLY A 13 -3.92 -9.53 -6.05
CA GLY A 13 -3.40 -10.60 -5.22
C GLY A 13 -2.71 -11.71 -6.03
N GLY A 14 -3.36 -12.26 -7.03
CA GLY A 14 -2.88 -13.42 -7.77
C GLY A 14 -2.84 -14.72 -6.92
N PRO A 15 -2.71 -15.89 -7.57
CA PRO A 15 -2.83 -17.17 -6.85
C PRO A 15 -1.75 -17.40 -5.79
N VAL A 16 -0.50 -17.04 -6.07
CA VAL A 16 0.65 -17.25 -5.17
C VAL A 16 0.53 -16.36 -3.94
N LEU A 17 0.22 -15.08 -4.13
CA LEU A 17 0.06 -14.12 -3.03
C LEU A 17 -1.17 -14.45 -2.17
N ASN A 18 -2.26 -14.92 -2.80
CA ASN A 18 -3.46 -15.35 -2.08
C ASN A 18 -3.18 -16.58 -1.21
N ALA A 19 -2.42 -17.56 -1.73
CA ALA A 19 -1.99 -18.72 -0.96
C ALA A 19 -1.10 -18.32 0.23
N PHE A 20 -0.14 -17.44 0.01
CA PHE A 20 0.73 -16.91 1.06
C PHE A 20 -0.05 -16.15 2.14
N ALA A 21 -1.02 -15.30 1.76
CA ALA A 21 -1.90 -14.61 2.71
C ALA A 21 -2.73 -15.61 3.55
N ALA A 22 -3.19 -16.72 2.94
CA ALA A 22 -3.89 -17.77 3.65
C ALA A 22 -2.97 -18.52 4.64
N ASP A 23 -1.71 -18.75 4.28
CA ASP A 23 -0.71 -19.35 5.18
C ASP A 23 -0.44 -18.45 6.39
N LEU A 24 -0.34 -17.14 6.19
CA LEU A 24 -0.20 -16.19 7.29
C LEU A 24 -1.41 -16.21 8.23
N ARG A 25 -2.64 -16.29 7.70
CA ARG A 25 -3.86 -16.42 8.53
C ARG A 25 -3.83 -17.67 9.41
N ARG A 26 -3.33 -18.81 8.86
CA ARG A 26 -3.19 -20.06 9.60
C ARG A 26 -2.01 -20.08 10.59
N ALA A 27 -1.02 -19.21 10.35
CA ALA A 27 0.19 -19.20 11.16
C ALA A 27 -0.02 -18.62 12.55
N SER A 28 -0.87 -17.57 12.68
CA SER A 28 -1.08 -16.93 13.98
C SER A 28 -2.45 -16.23 14.05
N PRO A 29 -3.22 -16.44 15.12
CA PRO A 29 -4.45 -15.67 15.39
C PRO A 29 -4.17 -14.21 15.74
N SER A 30 -2.91 -13.86 16.03
CA SER A 30 -2.48 -12.48 16.29
C SER A 30 -2.38 -11.63 15.04
N LEU A 31 -2.55 -12.21 13.84
CA LEU A 31 -2.49 -11.48 12.59
C LEU A 31 -3.87 -11.07 12.10
N LYS A 32 -4.02 -9.80 11.77
CA LYS A 32 -5.12 -9.31 10.96
C LYS A 32 -4.64 -9.20 9.52
N VAL A 33 -4.89 -10.22 8.73
CA VAL A 33 -4.49 -10.30 7.32
C VAL A 33 -5.48 -9.48 6.49
N VAL A 34 -4.98 -8.63 5.60
CA VAL A 34 -5.77 -7.82 4.66
C VAL A 34 -6.41 -8.73 3.62
N ASP A 35 -7.60 -8.40 3.18
CA ASP A 35 -8.23 -9.10 2.06
C ASP A 35 -7.47 -8.81 0.77
N THR A 36 -7.20 -9.87 0.01
CA THR A 36 -6.33 -9.79 -1.17
C THR A 36 -6.92 -8.95 -2.31
N ASP A 37 -8.23 -8.71 -2.30
CA ASP A 37 -8.92 -7.79 -3.22
C ASP A 37 -8.73 -6.30 -2.81
N GLN A 38 -8.16 -6.04 -1.65
CA GLN A 38 -7.93 -4.68 -1.12
C GLN A 38 -6.44 -4.33 -0.99
N LEU A 39 -5.58 -5.15 -1.59
CA LEU A 39 -4.15 -4.90 -1.56
C LEU A 39 -3.79 -3.67 -2.39
N HIS A 40 -2.89 -2.86 -1.87
CA HIS A 40 -2.43 -1.64 -2.53
C HIS A 40 -1.03 -1.25 -2.09
N LEU A 41 -0.33 -0.59 -2.99
CA LEU A 41 0.91 0.11 -2.73
C LEU A 41 0.55 1.56 -2.37
N THR A 42 0.73 1.94 -1.10
CA THR A 42 0.47 3.33 -0.67
C THR A 42 1.55 4.25 -1.20
N VAL A 43 1.14 5.31 -1.88
CA VAL A 43 2.01 6.37 -2.38
C VAL A 43 2.17 7.45 -1.30
N LYS A 44 1.04 7.96 -0.77
CA LYS A 44 1.03 8.96 0.30
C LYS A 44 -0.21 8.85 1.17
N PHE A 45 -0.02 8.92 2.49
CA PHE A 45 -1.12 9.12 3.42
C PHE A 45 -1.48 10.60 3.51
N LEU A 46 -2.78 10.91 3.40
CA LEU A 46 -3.30 12.26 3.56
C LEU A 46 -3.87 12.48 4.97
N GLY A 47 -4.38 11.42 5.61
CA GLY A 47 -5.10 11.55 6.88
C GLY A 47 -6.48 12.16 6.69
N ASP A 48 -6.90 13.02 7.61
CA ASP A 48 -8.20 13.69 7.54
C ASP A 48 -8.22 14.65 6.35
N THR A 49 -9.07 14.35 5.39
CA THR A 49 -9.16 15.01 4.09
C THR A 49 -10.55 15.60 3.93
N GLU A 50 -10.66 16.89 3.67
CA GLU A 50 -11.92 17.54 3.36
C GLU A 50 -12.40 17.17 1.94
N GLU A 51 -13.68 16.85 1.80
CA GLU A 51 -14.26 16.50 0.48
C GLU A 51 -14.10 17.64 -0.55
N GLY A 52 -14.09 18.89 -0.10
CA GLY A 52 -13.88 20.05 -0.94
C GLY A 52 -12.50 20.11 -1.60
N LEU A 53 -11.48 19.43 -1.04
CA LEU A 53 -10.12 19.38 -1.59
C LEU A 53 -9.90 18.25 -2.61
N VAL A 54 -10.91 17.41 -2.85
CA VAL A 54 -10.78 16.29 -3.81
C VAL A 54 -10.39 16.76 -5.21
N PRO A 55 -10.98 17.83 -5.80
CA PRO A 55 -10.59 18.28 -7.13
C PRO A 55 -9.12 18.71 -7.22
N GLU A 56 -8.60 19.44 -6.21
CA GLU A 56 -7.22 19.91 -6.15
C GLU A 56 -6.25 18.74 -5.96
N ILE A 57 -6.58 17.77 -5.12
CA ILE A 57 -5.77 16.55 -4.92
C ILE A 57 -5.71 15.77 -6.23
N VAL A 58 -6.83 15.59 -6.92
CA VAL A 58 -6.87 14.86 -8.20
C VAL A 58 -6.06 15.59 -9.27
N THR A 59 -6.14 16.93 -9.34
CA THR A 59 -5.31 17.73 -10.23
C THR A 59 -3.83 17.52 -9.94
N THR A 60 -3.42 17.55 -8.66
CA THR A 60 -2.05 17.29 -8.24
C THR A 60 -1.58 15.89 -8.65
N ILE A 61 -2.43 14.86 -8.51
CA ILE A 61 -2.11 13.50 -8.95
C ILE A 61 -1.92 13.46 -10.47
N ARG A 62 -2.80 14.09 -11.25
CA ARG A 62 -2.70 14.15 -12.72
C ARG A 62 -1.41 14.82 -13.19
N GLU A 63 -1.05 15.94 -12.58
CA GLU A 63 0.19 16.67 -12.89
C GLU A 63 1.42 15.81 -12.57
N ALA A 64 1.46 15.17 -11.39
CA ALA A 64 2.56 14.30 -10.99
C ALA A 64 2.71 13.06 -11.89
N THR A 65 1.62 12.57 -12.49
CA THR A 65 1.59 11.36 -13.31
C THR A 65 1.56 11.62 -14.82
N ALA A 66 1.61 12.88 -15.27
CA ALA A 66 1.40 13.27 -16.67
C ALA A 66 2.35 12.53 -17.66
N ASP A 67 3.60 12.33 -17.26
CA ASP A 67 4.62 11.65 -18.07
C ASP A 67 4.70 10.14 -17.84
N LEU A 68 3.88 9.61 -16.92
CA LEU A 68 3.89 8.18 -16.64
C LEU A 68 3.00 7.42 -17.63
N ARG A 69 3.56 6.33 -18.14
CA ARG A 69 2.82 5.32 -18.90
C ARG A 69 2.58 4.08 -18.04
N PRO A 70 1.59 3.25 -18.36
CA PRO A 70 1.43 1.96 -17.70
C PRO A 70 2.75 1.17 -17.71
N PHE A 71 3.07 0.53 -16.59
CA PHE A 71 4.29 -0.25 -16.43
C PHE A 71 4.04 -1.49 -15.57
N GLU A 72 4.96 -2.45 -15.64
CA GLU A 72 4.89 -3.67 -14.82
C GLU A 72 5.70 -3.50 -13.53
N ALA A 73 5.09 -3.90 -12.42
CA ALA A 73 5.71 -4.02 -11.12
C ALA A 73 5.66 -5.48 -10.63
N ARG A 74 6.72 -5.96 -10.01
CA ARG A 74 6.82 -7.32 -9.46
C ARG A 74 6.64 -7.31 -7.96
N VAL A 75 5.71 -8.11 -7.47
CA VAL A 75 5.52 -8.35 -6.03
C VAL A 75 6.52 -9.40 -5.61
N ARG A 76 7.51 -9.01 -4.79
CA ARG A 76 8.62 -9.89 -4.41
C ARG A 76 9.13 -9.63 -3.01
N GLY A 77 9.48 -10.73 -2.34
CA GLY A 77 10.07 -10.71 -1.01
C GLY A 77 9.11 -10.32 0.09
N THR A 78 9.46 -10.65 1.30
CA THR A 78 8.66 -10.40 2.50
C THR A 78 9.44 -9.64 3.54
N GLY A 79 8.73 -8.97 4.43
CA GLY A 79 9.36 -8.31 5.56
C GLY A 79 8.36 -7.81 6.58
N ALA A 80 8.87 -7.12 7.58
CA ALA A 80 8.05 -6.52 8.62
C ALA A 80 8.58 -5.15 9.05
N PHE A 81 7.66 -4.29 9.49
CA PHE A 81 8.01 -3.04 10.14
C PHE A 81 7.75 -3.12 11.64
N PRO A 82 8.61 -2.53 12.48
CA PRO A 82 9.90 -1.92 12.15
C PRO A 82 11.00 -2.93 11.81
N SER A 83 10.87 -4.20 12.22
CA SER A 83 11.81 -5.29 11.93
C SER A 83 11.15 -6.65 12.15
N LEU A 84 11.78 -7.75 11.68
CA LEU A 84 11.34 -9.12 11.96
C LEU A 84 11.36 -9.48 13.46
N GLY A 85 12.22 -8.83 14.25
CA GLY A 85 12.26 -9.00 15.71
C GLY A 85 11.13 -8.29 16.46
N ARG A 86 10.50 -7.27 15.84
CA ARG A 86 9.42 -6.48 16.41
C ARG A 86 8.40 -6.15 15.32
N MET A 87 7.61 -7.13 14.94
CA MET A 87 6.64 -7.00 13.87
C MET A 87 5.38 -6.26 14.32
N ASN A 88 5.04 -5.15 13.67
CA ASN A 88 3.76 -4.46 13.77
C ASN A 88 2.96 -4.57 12.46
N VAL A 89 3.67 -4.56 11.33
CA VAL A 89 3.12 -4.67 9.98
C VAL A 89 3.94 -5.70 9.21
N ILE A 90 3.26 -6.62 8.55
CA ILE A 90 3.86 -7.58 7.61
C ILE A 90 3.56 -7.12 6.20
N TRP A 91 4.54 -7.15 5.32
CA TRP A 91 4.46 -6.65 3.97
C TRP A 91 5.17 -7.56 2.96
N VAL A 92 4.79 -7.41 1.70
CA VAL A 92 5.58 -7.86 0.54
C VAL A 92 6.16 -6.66 -0.18
N GLY A 93 7.37 -6.81 -0.72
CA GLY A 93 8.05 -5.77 -1.50
C GLY A 93 7.47 -5.64 -2.90
N VAL A 94 7.77 -4.51 -3.55
CA VAL A 94 7.40 -4.25 -4.94
C VAL A 94 8.62 -3.74 -5.69
N ASP A 95 9.13 -4.56 -6.60
CA ASP A 95 10.21 -4.22 -7.52
C ASP A 95 9.62 -3.56 -8.79
N GLY A 96 10.39 -2.66 -9.43
CA GLY A 96 9.93 -1.93 -10.61
C GLY A 96 8.99 -0.76 -10.28
N ALA A 97 8.93 -0.34 -9.01
CA ALA A 97 8.10 0.78 -8.54
C ALA A 97 8.81 2.14 -8.61
N GLU A 98 9.97 2.24 -9.27
CA GLU A 98 10.72 3.49 -9.43
C GLU A 98 9.90 4.62 -10.06
N PRO A 99 8.98 4.39 -11.02
CA PRO A 99 8.09 5.44 -11.51
C PRO A 99 7.22 6.04 -10.40
N ILE A 100 6.71 5.20 -9.47
CA ILE A 100 5.95 5.67 -8.31
C ILE A 100 6.83 6.42 -7.31
N ALA A 101 8.04 5.93 -7.05
CA ALA A 101 8.99 6.63 -6.18
C ALA A 101 9.26 8.07 -6.67
N ARG A 102 9.44 8.26 -7.98
CA ARG A 102 9.65 9.60 -8.56
C ARG A 102 8.46 10.55 -8.36
N ILE A 103 7.24 10.07 -8.53
CA ILE A 103 6.06 10.92 -8.32
C ILE A 103 5.79 11.19 -6.84
N THR A 104 6.25 10.32 -5.94
CA THR A 104 6.05 10.50 -4.50
C THR A 104 6.68 11.80 -4.01
N ASP A 105 7.91 12.12 -4.43
CA ASP A 105 8.59 13.36 -4.05
C ASP A 105 7.85 14.61 -4.59
N SER A 106 7.35 14.55 -5.82
CA SER A 106 6.53 15.61 -6.41
C SER A 106 5.21 15.79 -5.65
N LEU A 107 4.52 14.69 -5.33
CA LEU A 107 3.28 14.70 -4.56
C LEU A 107 3.49 15.24 -3.14
N GLU A 108 4.61 14.85 -2.48
CA GLU A 108 4.95 15.37 -1.16
C GLU A 108 5.09 16.89 -1.15
N ALA A 109 5.74 17.46 -2.18
CA ALA A 109 5.92 18.90 -2.31
C ALA A 109 4.61 19.65 -2.61
N SER A 110 3.83 19.16 -3.58
CA SER A 110 2.61 19.84 -4.02
C SER A 110 1.47 19.74 -3.00
N LEU A 111 1.32 18.59 -2.34
CA LEU A 111 0.28 18.37 -1.34
C LEU A 111 0.57 19.09 -0.01
N GLU A 112 1.84 19.41 0.27
CA GLU A 112 2.21 20.26 1.41
C GLU A 112 1.54 21.64 1.31
N ALA A 113 1.46 22.22 0.10
CA ALA A 113 0.78 23.48 -0.15
C ALA A 113 -0.75 23.40 0.08
N LEU A 114 -1.34 22.22 -0.01
CA LEU A 114 -2.75 21.95 0.32
C LEU A 114 -2.97 21.61 1.80
N GLY A 115 -1.93 21.69 2.64
CA GLY A 115 -2.00 21.42 4.08
C GLY A 115 -1.71 19.98 4.50
N PHE A 116 -1.28 19.11 3.59
CA PHE A 116 -0.90 17.74 3.91
C PHE A 116 0.59 17.65 4.24
N PRO A 117 0.99 17.36 5.48
CA PRO A 117 2.40 17.37 5.88
C PRO A 117 3.20 16.32 5.11
N ARG A 118 4.48 16.62 4.88
CA ARG A 118 5.41 15.66 4.27
C ARG A 118 5.67 14.48 5.20
N GLU A 119 5.82 13.30 4.59
CA GLU A 119 6.26 12.11 5.31
C GLU A 119 7.75 12.26 5.68
N ARG A 120 8.07 11.97 6.95
CA ARG A 120 9.45 12.10 7.47
C ARG A 120 10.34 10.92 7.11
N ARG A 121 9.74 9.77 6.80
CA ARG A 121 10.47 8.54 6.49
C ARG A 121 10.63 8.40 4.98
N PRO A 122 11.78 7.89 4.50
CA PRO A 122 11.92 7.55 3.09
C PRO A 122 10.81 6.61 2.64
N TRP A 123 10.23 6.90 1.48
CA TRP A 123 9.22 6.04 0.88
C TRP A 123 9.83 4.67 0.54
N LYS A 124 9.09 3.62 0.82
CA LYS A 124 9.49 2.23 0.52
C LYS A 124 8.35 1.54 -0.20
N ALA A 125 8.64 0.98 -1.38
CA ALA A 125 7.67 0.23 -2.15
C ALA A 125 7.30 -1.07 -1.43
N HIS A 126 6.09 -1.12 -0.87
CA HIS A 126 5.58 -2.30 -0.18
C HIS A 126 4.05 -2.36 -0.20
N VAL A 127 3.53 -3.57 -0.14
CA VAL A 127 2.10 -3.86 0.05
C VAL A 127 1.91 -4.48 1.42
N THR A 128 1.08 -3.87 2.25
CA THR A 128 0.74 -4.40 3.57
C THR A 128 -0.14 -5.63 3.43
N LEU A 129 0.33 -6.77 3.94
CA LEU A 129 -0.43 -8.03 3.99
C LEU A 129 -1.14 -8.25 5.32
N ALA A 130 -0.53 -7.85 6.43
CA ALA A 130 -1.12 -8.07 7.74
C ALA A 130 -0.67 -7.03 8.77
N ARG A 131 -1.52 -6.82 9.77
CA ARG A 131 -1.17 -6.08 10.99
C ARG A 131 -1.13 -7.04 12.17
N VAL A 132 -0.11 -6.89 13.00
CA VAL A 132 0.05 -7.68 14.21
C VAL A 132 -0.77 -7.06 15.34
N LYS A 133 -1.67 -7.83 15.93
CA LYS A 133 -2.60 -7.42 16.99
C LYS A 133 -2.34 -8.08 18.33
N GLY A 134 -1.46 -9.08 18.39
CA GLY A 134 -1.10 -9.84 19.57
C GLY A 134 0.31 -10.39 19.47
N ARG A 135 0.65 -11.32 20.35
CA ARG A 135 2.01 -11.89 20.42
C ARG A 135 2.09 -13.41 20.21
N GLN A 136 0.93 -14.04 20.02
CA GLN A 136 0.87 -15.50 19.89
C GLN A 136 1.45 -15.96 18.53
N ASP A 137 2.27 -16.98 18.55
CA ASP A 137 2.85 -17.66 17.37
C ASP A 137 3.68 -16.77 16.43
N LEU A 138 4.19 -15.63 16.91
CA LEU A 138 4.97 -14.71 16.08
C LEU A 138 6.32 -15.31 15.62
N ASP A 139 6.90 -16.24 16.35
CA ASP A 139 8.12 -16.95 15.90
C ASP A 139 7.86 -17.85 14.69
N ARG A 140 6.67 -18.44 14.61
CA ARG A 140 6.23 -19.16 13.41
C ARG A 140 6.06 -18.22 12.22
N VAL A 141 5.45 -17.08 12.42
CA VAL A 141 5.30 -16.05 11.41
C VAL A 141 6.66 -15.57 10.91
N ARG A 142 7.59 -15.30 11.82
CA ARG A 142 8.97 -14.89 11.47
C ARG A 142 9.64 -15.90 10.54
N ARG A 143 9.62 -17.17 10.88
CA ARG A 143 10.20 -18.25 10.03
C ARG A 143 9.56 -18.30 8.65
N ILE A 144 8.25 -18.12 8.56
CA ILE A 144 7.56 -18.07 7.26
C ILE A 144 8.08 -16.89 6.44
N LEU A 145 8.21 -15.70 7.02
CA LEU A 145 8.73 -14.52 6.32
C LEU A 145 10.20 -14.74 5.88
N GLU A 146 11.03 -15.32 6.72
CA GLU A 146 12.44 -15.61 6.39
C GLU A 146 12.57 -16.60 5.21
N VAL A 147 11.73 -17.64 5.17
CA VAL A 147 11.70 -18.60 4.05
C VAL A 147 11.29 -17.94 2.74
N HIS A 148 10.36 -16.97 2.78
CA HIS A 148 9.83 -16.29 1.59
C HIS A 148 10.49 -14.92 1.35
N ALA A 149 11.66 -14.66 1.95
CA ALA A 149 12.32 -13.35 1.90
C ALA A 149 12.67 -12.87 0.47
N SER A 150 12.79 -13.78 -0.50
CA SER A 150 13.05 -13.49 -1.91
C SER A 150 12.03 -14.11 -2.86
N GLU A 151 10.93 -14.62 -2.36
CA GLU A 151 9.85 -15.23 -3.15
C GLU A 151 9.23 -14.24 -4.12
N GLU A 152 8.92 -14.70 -5.34
CA GLU A 152 8.14 -13.95 -6.32
C GLU A 152 6.66 -14.33 -6.23
N PHE A 153 5.82 -13.33 -5.95
CA PHE A 153 4.38 -13.51 -5.76
C PHE A 153 3.57 -13.17 -7.02
N GLY A 154 4.20 -12.60 -8.03
CA GLY A 154 3.59 -12.28 -9.31
C GLY A 154 3.92 -10.89 -9.83
N THR A 155 3.43 -10.61 -11.02
CA THR A 155 3.58 -9.31 -11.70
C THR A 155 2.23 -8.61 -11.76
N HIS A 156 2.22 -7.30 -11.63
CA HIS A 156 1.04 -6.46 -11.71
C HIS A 156 1.29 -5.29 -12.66
N THR A 157 0.36 -5.04 -13.58
CA THR A 157 0.40 -3.85 -14.43
C THR A 157 -0.16 -2.65 -13.67
N VAL A 158 0.65 -1.65 -13.44
CA VAL A 158 0.24 -0.36 -12.87
C VAL A 158 -0.25 0.53 -14.00
N ASP A 159 -1.54 0.76 -14.09
CA ASP A 159 -2.20 1.58 -15.12
C ASP A 159 -2.95 2.79 -14.56
N ALA A 160 -3.04 2.91 -13.24
CA ALA A 160 -3.73 4.00 -12.57
C ALA A 160 -3.18 4.29 -11.17
N VAL A 161 -3.38 5.53 -10.73
CA VAL A 161 -3.19 5.98 -9.34
C VAL A 161 -4.56 6.41 -8.81
N HIS A 162 -4.89 6.02 -7.60
CA HIS A 162 -6.18 6.25 -6.99
C HIS A 162 -6.07 7.18 -5.77
N LEU A 163 -6.99 8.12 -5.65
CA LEU A 163 -7.36 8.70 -4.36
C LEU A 163 -8.35 7.74 -3.70
N LYS A 164 -8.02 7.26 -2.51
CA LYS A 164 -8.82 6.28 -1.76
C LYS A 164 -9.20 6.82 -0.39
N LYS A 165 -10.29 6.31 0.15
CA LYS A 165 -10.68 6.53 1.54
C LYS A 165 -10.67 5.23 2.34
N SER A 166 -10.34 5.37 3.62
CA SER A 166 -10.33 4.30 4.60
C SER A 166 -11.44 4.50 5.63
N VAL A 167 -12.25 3.48 5.82
CA VAL A 167 -13.25 3.42 6.90
C VAL A 167 -12.84 2.32 7.87
N LEU A 168 -12.66 2.68 9.14
CA LEU A 168 -12.33 1.70 10.16
C LEU A 168 -13.60 0.97 10.61
N THR A 169 -13.60 -0.34 10.50
CA THR A 169 -14.67 -1.21 10.99
C THR A 169 -14.14 -2.15 12.07
N PRO A 170 -15.00 -2.79 12.90
CA PRO A 170 -14.57 -3.82 13.83
C PRO A 170 -13.82 -4.97 13.16
N GLN A 171 -14.16 -5.27 11.89
CA GLN A 171 -13.53 -6.32 11.08
C GLN A 171 -12.24 -5.86 10.41
N GLY A 172 -11.96 -4.54 10.36
CA GLY A 172 -10.75 -3.95 9.79
C GLY A 172 -11.02 -2.67 9.03
N ALA A 173 -9.95 -2.14 8.43
CA ALA A 173 -10.09 -1.03 7.50
C ALA A 173 -10.71 -1.55 6.20
N VAL A 174 -11.73 -0.85 5.72
CA VAL A 174 -12.32 -1.04 4.40
C VAL A 174 -11.91 0.15 3.55
N TYR A 175 -11.39 -0.13 2.35
CA TYR A 175 -10.92 0.88 1.43
C TYR A 175 -11.86 1.01 0.25
N SER A 176 -12.11 2.23 -0.19
CA SER A 176 -12.88 2.50 -1.42
C SER A 176 -12.21 3.60 -2.24
N VAL A 177 -12.35 3.51 -3.54
CA VAL A 177 -11.85 4.52 -4.48
C VAL A 177 -12.77 5.74 -4.42
N VAL A 178 -12.16 6.92 -4.29
CA VAL A 178 -12.83 8.23 -4.39
C VAL A 178 -12.69 8.72 -5.83
N GLU A 179 -11.46 8.70 -6.37
CA GLU A 179 -11.15 9.11 -7.74
C GLU A 179 -10.02 8.25 -8.33
N THR A 180 -10.02 8.12 -9.65
CA THR A 180 -9.03 7.35 -10.42
C THR A 180 -8.34 8.25 -11.44
N VAL A 181 -7.02 8.26 -11.44
CA VAL A 181 -6.19 8.89 -12.47
C VAL A 181 -5.49 7.81 -13.27
N ARG A 182 -5.86 7.67 -14.55
CA ARG A 182 -5.24 6.71 -15.48
C ARG A 182 -3.90 7.22 -15.96
N LEU A 183 -2.94 6.30 -16.13
CA LEU A 183 -1.63 6.60 -16.70
C LEU A 183 -1.68 6.57 -18.24
N GLY A 184 -0.88 7.42 -18.88
CA GLY A 184 -0.72 7.40 -20.35
C GLY A 184 -1.86 8.06 -21.13
N GLN A 185 -2.66 8.89 -20.46
CA GLN A 185 -3.70 9.71 -21.13
C GLN A 185 -3.16 11.09 -21.48
#